data_a25c5d36fc0584242db2899b0360bedb
#
_entry.id   a25c5d36fc0584242db2899b0360bedb
#
_cell.length_a   1.000
_cell.length_b   1.000
_cell.length_c   1.000
_cell.angle_alpha   90.00
_cell.angle_beta   90.00
_cell.angle_gamma   90.00
#
_symmetry.space_group_name_H-M   'P 1'
#
loop_
_entity.id
_entity.type
_entity.pdbx_description
1 polymer ?
#
loop_
_entity_poly.entity_id
_entity_poly.type
_entity_poly.pdbx_seq_one_letter_code
_entity_poly.pdbx_strand_id
1 'polypeptide(L)'
;NILGIADEDVLQVEIIILISFVILCLIWKDLLAVFFDESHAMSIGLSPLRLKILFFTLLSACTVAALQTVGAILVIAMVVTPGATAYLLTDRFSRLLVIAIAIGAFTSAFGAYLSFYLDGATGGVIVTLQTVVFLLAFFFAPKHGLLATRYQSRQKRRHPAVSHPEDNA
;
A
#
# COMPACT_ATOMS: atom_id res chain seq x y z
N ASN A 1 -22.47 0.36 9.90
CA ASN A 1 -23.61 0.45 8.98
C ASN A 1 -23.42 1.67 8.08
N ILE A 2 -22.80 1.48 6.91
CA ILE A 2 -22.50 2.56 5.94
C ILE A 2 -23.80 3.22 5.44
N LEU A 3 -24.92 2.54 5.52
CA LEU A 3 -26.24 3.02 5.11
C LEU A 3 -26.95 3.92 6.17
N GLY A 4 -26.31 4.19 7.29
CA GLY A 4 -26.86 5.04 8.36
C GLY A 4 -26.10 6.35 8.60
N ILE A 5 -25.18 6.71 7.66
CA ILE A 5 -24.41 7.96 7.75
C ILE A 5 -25.31 9.08 7.22
N ALA A 6 -25.36 10.22 7.92
CA ALA A 6 -26.11 11.39 7.45
C ALA A 6 -25.55 11.88 6.10
N ASP A 7 -26.42 12.33 5.20
CA ASP A 7 -26.00 12.77 3.86
C ASP A 7 -24.95 13.90 3.91
N GLU A 8 -24.96 14.71 4.95
CA GLU A 8 -23.97 15.77 5.19
C GLU A 8 -22.58 15.21 5.48
N ASP A 9 -22.47 14.11 6.25
CA ASP A 9 -21.20 13.47 6.57
C ASP A 9 -20.60 12.76 5.34
N VAL A 10 -21.44 12.15 4.51
CA VAL A 10 -21.01 11.54 3.23
C VAL A 10 -20.43 12.58 2.30
N LEU A 11 -21.11 13.72 2.13
CA LEU A 11 -20.64 14.82 1.29
C LEU A 11 -19.33 15.40 1.78
N GLN A 12 -19.16 15.55 3.09
CA GLN A 12 -17.91 16.03 3.70
C GLN A 12 -16.76 15.07 3.41
N VAL A 13 -16.95 13.77 3.58
CA VAL A 13 -15.93 12.75 3.31
C VAL A 13 -15.57 12.72 1.83
N GLU A 14 -16.54 12.81 0.93
CA GLU A 14 -16.32 12.83 -0.52
C GLU A 14 -15.49 14.05 -0.95
N ILE A 15 -15.79 15.23 -0.41
CA ILE A 15 -15.03 16.46 -0.68
C ILE A 15 -13.58 16.31 -0.19
N ILE A 16 -13.36 15.78 1.02
CA ILE A 16 -12.01 15.56 1.57
C ILE A 16 -11.21 14.61 0.68
N ILE A 17 -11.82 13.50 0.26
CA ILE A 17 -11.17 12.52 -0.61
C ILE A 17 -10.83 13.14 -1.97
N LEU A 18 -11.77 13.87 -2.59
CA LEU A 18 -11.57 14.49 -3.90
C LEU A 18 -10.45 15.53 -3.86
N ILE A 19 -10.47 16.42 -2.88
CA ILE A 19 -9.44 17.44 -2.71
C ILE A 19 -8.07 16.80 -2.47
N SER A 20 -8.00 15.81 -1.58
CA SER A 20 -6.76 15.10 -1.28
C SER A 20 -6.22 14.37 -2.50
N PHE A 21 -7.09 13.73 -3.28
CA PHE A 21 -6.71 13.04 -4.51
C PHE A 21 -6.15 14.01 -5.55
N VAL A 22 -6.81 15.14 -5.78
CA VAL A 22 -6.34 16.17 -6.73
C VAL A 22 -4.99 16.73 -6.30
N ILE A 23 -4.81 17.07 -5.03
CA ILE A 23 -3.53 17.58 -4.52
C ILE A 23 -2.44 16.53 -4.70
N LEU A 24 -2.68 15.27 -4.33
CA LEU A 24 -1.70 14.19 -4.50
C LEU A 24 -1.35 13.94 -5.97
N CYS A 25 -2.34 14.03 -6.88
CA CYS A 25 -2.09 13.93 -8.31
C CYS A 25 -1.25 15.08 -8.88
N LEU A 26 -1.30 16.26 -8.27
CA LEU A 26 -0.47 17.40 -8.69
C LEU A 26 0.97 17.26 -8.20
N ILE A 27 1.17 16.80 -6.98
CA ILE A 27 2.48 16.76 -6.32
C ILE A 27 3.14 15.38 -6.31
N TRP A 28 2.54 14.37 -6.95
CA TRP A 28 3.03 12.99 -6.87
C TRP A 28 4.48 12.80 -7.31
N LYS A 29 4.93 13.57 -8.32
CA LYS A 29 6.31 13.53 -8.83
C LYS A 29 7.30 14.10 -7.82
N ASP A 30 6.94 15.24 -7.23
CA ASP A 30 7.78 15.91 -6.24
C ASP A 30 7.85 15.09 -4.96
N LEU A 31 6.72 14.50 -4.57
CA LEU A 31 6.63 13.60 -3.43
C LEU A 31 7.48 12.34 -3.65
N LEU A 32 7.42 11.76 -4.85
CA LEU A 32 8.24 10.63 -5.22
C LEU A 32 9.74 10.96 -5.12
N ALA A 33 10.16 12.12 -5.65
CA ALA A 33 11.55 12.57 -5.58
C ALA A 33 12.02 12.74 -4.12
N VAL A 34 11.20 13.33 -3.26
CA VAL A 34 11.51 13.55 -1.84
C VAL A 34 11.61 12.23 -1.05
N PHE A 35 10.75 11.26 -1.33
CA PHE A 35 10.80 9.95 -0.63
C PHE A 35 11.91 9.04 -1.15
N PHE A 36 12.40 9.26 -2.38
CA PHE A 36 13.50 8.49 -2.95
C PHE A 36 14.87 9.00 -2.51
N ASP A 37 15.09 10.31 -2.67
CA ASP A 37 16.36 10.97 -2.37
C ASP A 37 16.11 12.41 -1.96
N GLU A 38 16.13 12.63 -0.65
CA GLU A 38 15.91 13.96 -0.06
C GLU A 38 17.01 14.95 -0.45
N SER A 39 18.25 14.47 -0.59
CA SER A 39 19.39 15.29 -0.99
C SER A 39 19.26 15.77 -2.43
N HIS A 40 18.85 14.86 -3.33
CA HIS A 40 18.57 15.20 -4.73
C HIS A 40 17.39 16.14 -4.85
N ALA A 41 16.32 15.93 -4.10
CA ALA A 41 15.15 16.80 -4.08
C ALA A 41 15.50 18.24 -3.65
N MET A 42 16.37 18.39 -2.65
CA MET A 42 16.88 19.72 -2.24
C MET A 42 17.72 20.39 -3.33
N SER A 43 18.53 19.63 -4.06
CA SER A 43 19.38 20.14 -5.13
C SER A 43 18.58 20.73 -6.31
N ILE A 44 17.37 20.24 -6.56
CA ILE A 44 16.46 20.75 -7.59
C ILE A 44 15.47 21.81 -7.07
N GLY A 45 15.69 22.31 -5.84
CA GLY A 45 14.93 23.41 -5.25
C GLY A 45 13.61 22.99 -4.59
N LEU A 46 13.34 21.70 -4.42
CA LEU A 46 12.20 21.24 -3.66
C LEU A 46 12.47 21.37 -2.16
N SER A 47 11.41 21.63 -1.39
CA SER A 47 11.49 21.65 0.08
C SER A 47 10.90 20.37 0.67
N PRO A 48 11.73 19.37 1.03
CA PRO A 48 11.26 18.07 1.51
C PRO A 48 10.35 18.16 2.72
N LEU A 49 10.68 19.07 3.64
CA LEU A 49 9.90 19.27 4.86
C LEU A 49 8.46 19.69 4.56
N ARG A 50 8.25 20.65 3.64
CA ARG A 50 6.91 21.14 3.29
C ARG A 50 6.08 20.04 2.61
N LEU A 51 6.69 19.28 1.70
CA LEU A 51 6.03 18.18 1.00
C LEU A 51 5.66 17.04 1.96
N LYS A 52 6.56 16.69 2.89
CA LYS A 52 6.27 15.72 3.93
C LYS A 52 5.11 16.17 4.84
N ILE A 53 5.14 17.42 5.32
CA ILE A 53 4.06 17.98 6.16
C ILE A 53 2.74 17.94 5.40
N LEU A 54 2.71 18.38 4.15
CA LEU A 54 1.50 18.37 3.32
C LEU A 54 0.97 16.95 3.15
N PHE A 55 1.84 16.01 2.83
CA PHE A 55 1.46 14.59 2.68
C PHE A 55 0.87 14.00 3.96
N PHE A 56 1.54 14.19 5.10
CA PHE A 56 1.04 13.66 6.37
C PHE A 56 -0.25 14.35 6.83
N THR A 57 -0.43 15.63 6.52
CA THR A 57 -1.69 16.34 6.81
C THR A 57 -2.84 15.77 5.98
N LEU A 58 -2.63 15.55 4.68
CA LEU A 58 -3.64 14.92 3.81
C LEU A 58 -3.94 13.48 4.25
N LEU A 59 -2.90 12.71 4.56
CA LEU A 59 -3.05 11.34 5.05
C LEU A 59 -3.85 11.30 6.35
N SER A 60 -3.58 12.21 7.29
CA SER A 60 -4.33 12.31 8.55
C SER A 60 -5.78 12.69 8.31
N ALA A 61 -6.05 13.66 7.44
CA ALA A 61 -7.40 14.07 7.11
C ALA A 61 -8.22 12.92 6.48
N CYS A 62 -7.64 12.21 5.51
CA CYS A 62 -8.27 11.04 4.90
C CYS A 62 -8.50 9.90 5.91
N THR A 63 -7.53 9.68 6.81
CA THR A 63 -7.64 8.64 7.83
C THR A 63 -8.76 8.95 8.81
N VAL A 64 -8.86 10.21 9.28
CA VAL A 64 -9.94 10.62 10.19
C VAL A 64 -11.31 10.50 9.52
N ALA A 65 -11.42 10.92 8.26
CA ALA A 65 -12.66 10.76 7.49
C ALA A 65 -13.04 9.27 7.32
N ALA A 66 -12.07 8.40 7.03
CA ALA A 66 -12.29 6.97 6.92
C ALA A 66 -12.67 6.32 8.27
N LEU A 67 -12.09 6.78 9.39
CA LEU A 67 -12.43 6.29 10.73
C LEU A 67 -13.90 6.50 11.07
N GLN A 68 -14.48 7.63 10.67
CA GLN A 68 -15.90 7.94 10.90
C GLN A 68 -16.83 7.02 10.13
N THR A 69 -16.40 6.56 8.95
CA THR A 69 -17.25 5.75 8.05
C THR A 69 -17.14 4.25 8.32
N VAL A 70 -15.93 3.73 8.52
CA VAL A 70 -15.65 2.28 8.51
C VAL A 70 -15.17 1.76 9.86
N GLY A 71 -14.62 2.63 10.70
CA GLY A 71 -14.06 2.27 12.00
C GLY A 71 -12.55 1.96 11.98
N ALA A 72 -11.90 2.08 13.13
CA ALA A 72 -10.43 2.11 13.25
C ALA A 72 -9.74 0.84 12.74
N ILE A 73 -10.23 -0.33 13.13
CA ILE A 73 -9.60 -1.61 12.78
C ILE A 73 -9.63 -1.85 11.27
N LEU A 74 -10.76 -1.52 10.63
CA LEU A 74 -10.91 -1.71 9.19
C LEU A 74 -10.05 -0.72 8.41
N VAL A 75 -9.95 0.53 8.84
CA VAL A 75 -9.11 1.55 8.18
C VAL A 75 -7.65 1.13 8.19
N ILE A 76 -7.12 0.66 9.33
CA ILE A 76 -5.74 0.18 9.43
C ILE A 76 -5.51 -0.97 8.43
N ALA A 77 -6.41 -1.95 8.40
CA ALA A 77 -6.31 -3.07 7.47
C ALA A 77 -6.34 -2.60 6.02
N MET A 78 -7.27 -1.71 5.66
CA MET A 78 -7.42 -1.20 4.29
C MET A 78 -6.22 -0.39 3.79
N VAL A 79 -5.53 0.32 4.67
CA VAL A 79 -4.35 1.14 4.32
C VAL A 79 -3.10 0.29 4.24
N VAL A 80 -2.89 -0.62 5.20
CA VAL A 80 -1.64 -1.39 5.31
C VAL A 80 -1.59 -2.53 4.30
N THR A 81 -2.70 -3.25 4.09
CA THR A 81 -2.70 -4.48 3.30
C THR A 81 -2.31 -4.30 1.82
N PRO A 82 -2.81 -3.31 1.07
CA PRO A 82 -2.39 -3.10 -0.32
C PRO A 82 -0.90 -2.77 -0.44
N GLY A 83 -0.38 -1.94 0.49
CA GLY A 83 1.03 -1.59 0.55
C GLY A 83 1.92 -2.79 0.82
N ALA A 84 1.58 -3.60 1.83
CA ALA A 84 2.28 -4.83 2.16
C ALA A 84 2.25 -5.84 1.01
N THR A 85 1.10 -5.98 0.32
CA THR A 85 0.97 -6.85 -0.85
C THR A 85 1.86 -6.40 -2.00
N ALA A 86 1.88 -5.11 -2.30
CA ALA A 86 2.72 -4.55 -3.35
C ALA A 86 4.22 -4.70 -3.04
N TYR A 87 4.62 -4.57 -1.78
CA TYR A 87 5.99 -4.79 -1.33
C TYR A 87 6.47 -6.23 -1.56
N LEU A 88 5.58 -7.22 -1.39
CA LEU A 88 5.90 -8.62 -1.70
C LEU A 88 6.11 -8.86 -3.20
N LEU A 89 5.46 -8.09 -4.05
CA LEU A 89 5.48 -8.29 -5.51
C LEU A 89 6.65 -7.57 -6.19
N THR A 90 7.16 -6.44 -5.64
CA THR A 90 8.20 -5.65 -6.31
C THR A 90 9.06 -4.86 -5.33
N ASP A 91 10.36 -4.71 -5.67
CA ASP A 91 11.33 -3.87 -4.94
C ASP A 91 11.43 -2.45 -5.52
N ARG A 92 10.82 -2.20 -6.68
CA ARG A 92 10.88 -0.88 -7.32
C ARG A 92 9.77 0.00 -6.79
N PHE A 93 10.12 1.06 -6.07
CA PHE A 93 9.17 1.94 -5.41
C PHE A 93 8.07 2.48 -6.33
N SER A 94 8.41 2.94 -7.54
CA SER A 94 7.40 3.45 -8.49
C SER A 94 6.39 2.37 -8.89
N ARG A 95 6.83 1.13 -9.11
CA ARG A 95 5.96 -0.01 -9.40
C ARG A 95 5.16 -0.43 -8.18
N LEU A 96 5.79 -0.40 -7.00
CA LEU A 96 5.14 -0.68 -5.72
C LEU A 96 3.94 0.25 -5.51
N LEU A 97 4.13 1.55 -5.74
CA LEU A 97 3.06 2.53 -5.57
C LEU A 97 1.89 2.27 -6.54
N VAL A 98 2.18 2.03 -7.81
CA VAL A 98 1.15 1.73 -8.83
C VAL A 98 0.41 0.44 -8.49
N ILE A 99 1.13 -0.62 -8.09
CA ILE A 99 0.53 -1.91 -7.72
C ILE A 99 -0.32 -1.76 -6.45
N ALA A 100 0.15 -1.03 -5.44
CA ALA A 100 -0.61 -0.80 -4.21
C ALA A 100 -1.93 -0.06 -4.49
N ILE A 101 -1.88 1.00 -5.32
CA ILE A 101 -3.07 1.74 -5.73
C ILE A 101 -4.02 0.84 -6.53
N ALA A 102 -3.51 0.07 -7.49
CA ALA A 102 -4.32 -0.83 -8.29
C ALA A 102 -5.00 -1.91 -7.44
N ILE A 103 -4.27 -2.54 -6.52
CA ILE A 103 -4.82 -3.53 -5.59
C ILE A 103 -5.88 -2.89 -4.69
N GLY A 104 -5.59 -1.73 -4.09
CA GLY A 104 -6.52 -1.02 -3.23
C GLY A 104 -7.81 -0.64 -3.96
N ALA A 105 -7.71 -0.04 -5.14
CA ALA A 105 -8.86 0.35 -5.96
C ALA A 105 -9.68 -0.86 -6.40
N PHE A 106 -9.03 -1.91 -6.92
CA PHE A 106 -9.71 -3.10 -7.39
C PHE A 106 -10.42 -3.84 -6.24
N THR A 107 -9.73 -4.07 -5.12
CA THR A 107 -10.32 -4.76 -3.97
C THR A 107 -11.45 -3.96 -3.32
N SER A 108 -11.36 -2.64 -3.29
CA SER A 108 -12.42 -1.78 -2.77
C SER A 108 -13.65 -1.79 -3.68
N ALA A 109 -13.46 -1.61 -5.00
CA ALA A 109 -14.56 -1.64 -5.95
C ALA A 109 -15.25 -3.00 -6.00
N PHE A 110 -14.45 -4.08 -6.11
CA PHE A 110 -14.98 -5.45 -6.18
C PHE A 110 -15.57 -5.90 -4.85
N GLY A 111 -14.96 -5.52 -3.72
CA GLY A 111 -15.47 -5.82 -2.39
C GLY A 111 -16.78 -5.09 -2.08
N ALA A 112 -16.93 -3.84 -2.51
CA ALA A 112 -18.18 -3.10 -2.38
C ALA A 112 -19.29 -3.75 -3.24
N TYR A 113 -18.97 -4.14 -4.47
CA TYR A 113 -19.89 -4.86 -5.34
C TYR A 113 -20.32 -6.20 -4.73
N LEU A 114 -19.38 -6.99 -4.22
CA LEU A 114 -19.65 -8.29 -3.62
C LEU A 114 -20.47 -8.16 -2.33
N SER A 115 -20.21 -7.11 -1.53
CA SER A 115 -20.96 -6.80 -0.32
C SER A 115 -22.46 -6.58 -0.58
N PHE A 116 -22.80 -6.00 -1.73
CA PHE A 116 -24.19 -5.80 -2.13
C PHE A 116 -24.94 -7.13 -2.32
N TYR A 117 -24.28 -8.14 -2.90
CA TYR A 117 -24.88 -9.46 -3.10
C TYR A 117 -24.89 -10.34 -1.85
N LEU A 118 -23.92 -10.15 -0.95
CA LEU A 118 -23.78 -10.96 0.28
C LEU A 118 -24.55 -10.38 1.46
N ASP A 119 -25.20 -9.20 1.28
CA ASP A 119 -25.89 -8.49 2.36
C ASP A 119 -25.01 -8.29 3.61
N GLY A 120 -23.69 -8.16 3.38
CA GLY A 120 -22.66 -8.11 4.41
C GLY A 120 -22.16 -6.70 4.70
N ALA A 121 -21.42 -6.54 5.80
CA ALA A 121 -20.73 -5.30 6.11
C ALA A 121 -19.65 -5.01 5.05
N THR A 122 -19.82 -3.95 4.25
CA THR A 122 -18.95 -3.61 3.10
C THR A 122 -17.46 -3.57 3.46
N GLY A 123 -17.12 -2.93 4.60
CA GLY A 123 -15.74 -2.87 5.07
C GLY A 123 -15.14 -4.25 5.38
N GLY A 124 -15.92 -5.15 6.01
CA GLY A 124 -15.48 -6.51 6.31
C GLY A 124 -15.22 -7.32 5.04
N VAL A 125 -16.07 -7.21 4.02
CA VAL A 125 -15.90 -7.90 2.72
C VAL A 125 -14.66 -7.39 2.00
N ILE A 126 -14.42 -6.08 1.98
CA ILE A 126 -13.23 -5.49 1.36
C ILE A 126 -11.96 -6.01 2.04
N VAL A 127 -11.90 -5.97 3.38
CA VAL A 127 -10.71 -6.44 4.14
C VAL A 127 -10.49 -7.93 3.95
N THR A 128 -11.54 -8.74 3.92
CA THR A 128 -11.42 -10.17 3.63
C THR A 128 -10.84 -10.41 2.24
N LEU A 129 -11.32 -9.68 1.23
CA LEU A 129 -10.81 -9.77 -0.14
C LEU A 129 -9.33 -9.35 -0.21
N GLN A 130 -8.97 -8.25 0.44
CA GLN A 130 -7.58 -7.80 0.54
C GLN A 130 -6.69 -8.84 1.20
N THR A 131 -7.17 -9.48 2.28
CA THR A 131 -6.44 -10.54 2.97
C THR A 131 -6.20 -11.75 2.06
N VAL A 132 -7.20 -12.15 1.27
CA VAL A 132 -7.05 -13.23 0.29
C VAL A 132 -6.00 -12.86 -0.76
N VAL A 133 -6.03 -11.65 -1.31
CA VAL A 133 -5.04 -11.16 -2.28
C VAL A 133 -3.64 -11.12 -1.65
N PHE A 134 -3.52 -10.67 -0.41
CA PHE A 134 -2.25 -10.68 0.33
C PHE A 134 -1.70 -12.10 0.51
N LEU A 135 -2.53 -13.06 0.92
CA LEU A 135 -2.12 -14.45 1.09
C LEU A 135 -1.69 -15.07 -0.25
N LEU A 136 -2.42 -14.82 -1.32
CA LEU A 136 -2.02 -15.27 -2.65
C LEU A 136 -0.66 -14.67 -3.04
N ALA A 137 -0.47 -13.36 -2.85
CA ALA A 137 0.82 -12.72 -3.11
C ALA A 137 1.92 -13.33 -2.23
N PHE A 138 1.66 -13.57 -0.96
CA PHE A 138 2.62 -14.17 -0.02
C PHE A 138 3.06 -15.58 -0.44
N PHE A 139 2.15 -16.41 -0.93
CA PHE A 139 2.49 -17.75 -1.41
C PHE A 139 3.17 -17.74 -2.78
N PHE A 140 2.70 -16.92 -3.70
CA PHE A 140 3.12 -16.93 -5.11
C PHE A 140 4.15 -15.85 -5.47
N ALA A 141 4.49 -14.91 -4.57
CA ALA A 141 5.46 -13.86 -4.89
C ALA A 141 6.83 -14.45 -5.25
N PRO A 142 7.38 -14.09 -6.41
CA PRO A 142 8.61 -14.71 -6.95
C PRO A 142 9.87 -14.36 -6.16
N LYS A 143 9.85 -13.31 -5.34
CA LYS A 143 11.04 -12.83 -4.62
C LYS A 143 10.98 -13.05 -3.11
N HIS A 144 9.85 -12.79 -2.47
CA HIS A 144 9.69 -12.87 -1.02
C HIS A 144 8.65 -13.92 -0.58
N GLY A 145 8.08 -14.66 -1.53
CA GLY A 145 7.17 -15.76 -1.24
C GLY A 145 7.90 -16.96 -0.65
N LEU A 146 7.20 -17.74 0.16
CA LEU A 146 7.73 -18.96 0.80
C LEU A 146 8.35 -19.96 -0.18
N LEU A 147 7.85 -19.99 -1.42
CA LEU A 147 8.35 -20.88 -2.47
C LEU A 147 9.71 -20.43 -3.01
N ALA A 148 9.93 -19.13 -3.17
CA ALA A 148 11.20 -18.59 -3.64
C ALA A 148 12.33 -18.78 -2.61
N THR A 149 12.03 -18.58 -1.33
CA THR A 149 12.99 -18.79 -0.24
C THR A 149 13.40 -20.26 -0.11
N ARG A 150 12.47 -21.18 -0.31
CA ARG A 150 12.79 -22.63 -0.32
C ARG A 150 13.63 -23.05 -1.53
N TYR A 151 13.42 -22.43 -2.68
CA TYR A 151 14.20 -22.73 -3.89
C TYR A 151 15.64 -22.21 -3.76
N GLN A 152 15.84 -21.02 -3.26
CA GLN A 152 17.19 -20.44 -3.01
C GLN A 152 17.97 -21.21 -1.94
N SER A 153 17.31 -21.66 -0.88
CA SER A 153 17.95 -22.48 0.16
C SER A 153 18.41 -23.83 -0.38
N ARG A 154 17.67 -24.44 -1.32
CA ARG A 154 18.08 -25.69 -1.97
C ARG A 154 19.26 -25.49 -2.93
N GLN A 155 19.33 -24.35 -3.60
CA GLN A 155 20.43 -24.04 -4.53
C GLN A 155 21.72 -23.74 -3.78
N LYS A 156 21.65 -23.04 -2.63
CA LYS A 156 22.78 -22.75 -1.77
C LYS A 156 23.36 -24.02 -1.10
N ARG A 157 22.55 -25.03 -0.87
CA ARG A 157 23.01 -26.35 -0.37
C ARG A 157 23.65 -27.21 -1.47
N ARG A 158 23.35 -26.96 -2.77
CA ARG A 158 23.94 -27.70 -3.90
C ARG A 158 25.28 -27.17 -4.39
N HIS A 159 25.61 -25.90 -4.07
CA HIS A 159 26.92 -25.30 -4.29
C HIS A 159 27.44 -24.76 -2.96
N PRO A 160 28.00 -25.61 -2.07
CA PRO A 160 28.80 -25.12 -0.98
C PRO A 160 29.97 -24.37 -1.61
N ALA A 161 30.19 -23.12 -1.18
CA ALA A 161 31.33 -22.32 -1.63
C ALA A 161 32.60 -23.17 -1.48
N VAL A 162 33.28 -23.40 -2.58
CA VAL A 162 34.64 -23.97 -2.59
C VAL A 162 35.48 -22.96 -1.83
N SER A 163 35.81 -23.27 -0.58
CA SER A 163 36.78 -22.54 0.19
C SER A 163 38.13 -22.68 -0.53
N HIS A 164 38.59 -21.61 -1.17
CA HIS A 164 39.98 -21.54 -1.61
C HIS A 164 40.88 -21.57 -0.37
N PRO A 165 41.78 -22.55 -0.25
CA PRO A 165 42.77 -22.60 0.84
C PRO A 165 44.03 -21.89 0.34
N GLU A 166 44.00 -20.59 0.17
CA GLU A 166 45.18 -19.77 -0.14
C GLU A 166 45.10 -18.44 0.60
N ASP A 167 45.22 -18.50 1.94
CA ASP A 167 45.64 -17.35 2.75
C ASP A 167 46.24 -17.82 4.09
N ASN A 168 47.16 -18.77 4.01
CA ASN A 168 48.07 -19.06 5.12
C ASN A 168 49.45 -19.46 4.56
N ALA A 169 50.17 -18.47 4.07
CA ALA A 169 51.63 -18.53 3.91
C ALA A 169 52.23 -17.15 4.19
#